data_231174b055bd24656f40d2d50e81ec2f
#
_entry.id   231174b055bd24656f40d2d50e81ec2f
#
_cell.length_a   1.000
_cell.length_b   1.000
_cell.length_c   1.000
_cell.angle_alpha   90.00
_cell.angle_beta   90.00
_cell.angle_gamma   90.00
#
_symmetry.space_group_name_H-M   'P 1'
#
loop_
_entity.id
_entity.type
_entity.pdbx_description
1 polymer ?
#
loop_
_entity_poly.entity_id
_entity_poly.type
_entity_poly.pdbx_seq_one_letter_code
_entity_poly.pdbx_strand_id
1 'polypeptide(L)'
;MPRRSKFSRRGLATVVTTALMLTAVAVMGTGIVSWANSNLFGHERVLETSYSTNVNKINEYLTVENVWFGTDGTKPPGQQQFVNITMNNPSTIGLNVTQIQLKTSTSNINQQFTNQPVLPKNSISVQFQYAYTSKVPINIYITTTRGSIFTTQALPQ
;
A
#
# COMPACT_ATOMS: atom_id res chain seq x y z
N MET A 1 33.43 38.79 -70.98
CA MET A 1 32.35 37.97 -70.49
C MET A 1 32.82 37.28 -69.18
N PRO A 2 32.32 37.59 -68.02
CA PRO A 2 32.77 36.96 -66.74
C PRO A 2 32.16 35.55 -66.62
N ARG A 3 33.00 34.52 -66.50
CA ARG A 3 32.65 33.13 -66.15
C ARG A 3 32.11 33.14 -64.74
N ARG A 4 30.79 33.09 -64.56
CA ARG A 4 30.15 32.85 -63.28
C ARG A 4 30.54 31.44 -62.80
N SER A 5 31.28 31.39 -61.70
CA SER A 5 31.74 30.15 -61.10
C SER A 5 30.55 29.30 -60.60
N LYS A 6 30.32 28.16 -61.24
CA LYS A 6 29.33 27.14 -60.84
C LYS A 6 29.65 26.49 -59.45
N PHE A 7 30.82 26.78 -58.88
CA PHE A 7 31.29 26.23 -57.61
C PHE A 7 30.57 26.79 -56.38
N SER A 8 30.10 28.02 -56.41
CA SER A 8 29.44 28.68 -55.26
C SER A 8 28.11 28.04 -54.86
N ARG A 9 27.32 27.53 -55.80
CA ARG A 9 26.01 26.95 -55.51
C ARG A 9 26.07 25.57 -54.87
N ARG A 10 27.08 24.74 -55.22
CA ARG A 10 27.26 23.39 -54.64
C ARG A 10 27.74 23.47 -53.19
N GLY A 11 28.63 24.39 -52.86
CA GLY A 11 29.09 24.61 -51.48
C GLY A 11 27.97 25.08 -50.56
N LEU A 12 27.11 25.99 -51.03
CA LEU A 12 25.99 26.48 -50.23
C LEU A 12 24.97 25.37 -49.95
N ALA A 13 24.64 24.53 -50.92
CA ALA A 13 23.73 23.40 -50.74
C ALA A 13 24.28 22.39 -49.72
N THR A 14 25.56 22.08 -49.74
CA THR A 14 26.19 21.19 -48.76
C THR A 14 26.12 21.75 -47.35
N VAL A 15 26.38 23.04 -47.13
CA VAL A 15 26.32 23.69 -45.82
C VAL A 15 24.89 23.69 -45.28
N VAL A 16 23.90 24.00 -46.10
CA VAL A 16 22.48 23.98 -45.70
C VAL A 16 22.05 22.56 -45.33
N THR A 17 22.42 21.55 -46.13
CA THR A 17 22.06 20.15 -45.82
C THR A 17 22.71 19.68 -44.52
N THR A 18 23.98 20.03 -44.29
CA THR A 18 24.67 19.67 -43.05
C THR A 18 24.03 20.34 -41.83
N ALA A 19 23.68 21.63 -41.95
CA ALA A 19 22.99 22.35 -40.88
C ALA A 19 21.60 21.74 -40.54
N LEU A 20 20.85 21.35 -41.58
CA LEU A 20 19.54 20.67 -41.38
C LEU A 20 19.72 19.29 -40.75
N MET A 21 20.71 18.53 -41.13
CA MET A 21 21.03 17.22 -40.55
C MET A 21 21.42 17.37 -39.07
N LEU A 22 22.26 18.34 -38.73
CA LEU A 22 22.66 18.59 -37.33
C LEU A 22 21.48 19.00 -36.46
N THR A 23 20.61 19.88 -36.94
CA THR A 23 19.41 20.24 -36.21
C THR A 23 18.47 19.06 -36.01
N ALA A 24 18.26 18.23 -37.02
CA ALA A 24 17.42 17.03 -36.88
C ALA A 24 18.00 16.07 -35.84
N VAL A 25 19.30 15.80 -35.85
CA VAL A 25 19.96 14.95 -34.86
C VAL A 25 19.90 15.54 -33.47
N ALA A 26 20.06 16.85 -33.31
CA ALA A 26 19.94 17.51 -32.01
C ALA A 26 18.53 17.39 -31.43
N VAL A 27 17.49 17.60 -32.25
CA VAL A 27 16.08 17.46 -31.80
C VAL A 27 15.76 16.01 -31.43
N MET A 28 16.19 15.04 -32.23
CA MET A 28 15.98 13.62 -31.90
C MET A 28 16.75 13.21 -30.65
N GLY A 29 17.98 13.67 -30.47
CA GLY A 29 18.82 13.40 -29.31
C GLY A 29 18.18 13.92 -28.01
N THR A 30 17.73 15.17 -28.03
CA THR A 30 17.04 15.76 -26.85
C THR A 30 15.73 15.04 -26.53
N GLY A 31 14.98 14.63 -27.55
CA GLY A 31 13.75 13.85 -27.38
C GLY A 31 14.00 12.50 -26.70
N ILE A 32 15.00 11.76 -27.15
CA ILE A 32 15.37 10.45 -26.58
C ILE A 32 15.86 10.60 -25.13
N VAL A 33 16.72 11.59 -24.86
CA VAL A 33 17.22 11.84 -23.49
C VAL A 33 16.08 12.24 -22.56
N SER A 34 15.18 13.10 -23.01
CA SER A 34 14.00 13.51 -22.21
C SER A 34 13.09 12.32 -21.90
N TRP A 35 12.82 11.48 -22.89
CA TRP A 35 12.02 10.27 -22.71
C TRP A 35 12.69 9.26 -21.76
N ALA A 36 13.99 9.03 -21.92
CA ALA A 36 14.76 8.12 -21.07
C ALA A 36 14.76 8.60 -19.62
N ASN A 37 15.02 9.88 -19.38
CA ASN A 37 14.98 10.46 -18.03
C ASN A 37 13.59 10.35 -17.40
N SER A 38 12.52 10.64 -18.15
CA SER A 38 11.16 10.52 -17.66
C SER A 38 10.81 9.09 -17.23
N ASN A 39 11.25 8.07 -18.01
CA ASN A 39 11.06 6.68 -17.63
C ASN A 39 11.88 6.28 -16.40
N LEU A 40 13.14 6.70 -16.32
CA LEU A 40 14.02 6.40 -15.17
C LEU A 40 13.43 6.96 -13.88
N PHE A 41 13.02 8.23 -13.86
CA PHE A 41 12.37 8.83 -12.67
C PHE A 41 11.05 8.15 -12.30
N GLY A 42 10.29 7.67 -13.28
CA GLY A 42 9.08 6.89 -13.02
C GLY A 42 9.39 5.57 -12.32
N HIS A 43 10.41 4.84 -12.80
CA HIS A 43 10.85 3.57 -12.19
C HIS A 43 11.45 3.76 -10.80
N GLU A 44 12.28 4.78 -10.59
CA GLU A 44 12.84 5.09 -9.27
C GLU A 44 11.76 5.31 -8.21
N ARG A 45 10.74 6.11 -8.52
CA ARG A 45 9.62 6.35 -7.59
C ARG A 45 8.85 5.08 -7.25
N VAL A 46 8.60 4.22 -8.23
CA VAL A 46 7.92 2.94 -8.00
C VAL A 46 8.76 2.02 -7.11
N LEU A 47 10.06 1.94 -7.36
CA LEU A 47 10.98 1.13 -6.56
C LEU A 47 11.08 1.67 -5.12
N GLU A 48 11.24 2.97 -4.94
CA GLU A 48 11.32 3.60 -3.62
C GLU A 48 10.03 3.36 -2.80
N THR A 49 8.87 3.55 -3.43
CA THR A 49 7.58 3.30 -2.77
C THR A 49 7.41 1.83 -2.41
N SER A 50 7.76 0.91 -3.31
CA SER A 50 7.69 -0.53 -3.07
C SER A 50 8.65 -0.97 -1.98
N TYR A 51 9.88 -0.46 -1.99
CA TYR A 51 10.87 -0.74 -0.96
C TYR A 51 10.42 -0.25 0.42
N SER A 52 10.00 1.02 0.51
CA SER A 52 9.49 1.61 1.75
C SER A 52 8.29 0.83 2.31
N THR A 53 7.35 0.45 1.44
CA THR A 53 6.17 -0.34 1.83
C THR A 53 6.57 -1.71 2.37
N ASN A 54 7.50 -2.40 1.71
CA ASN A 54 7.96 -3.72 2.13
C ASN A 54 8.74 -3.66 3.44
N VAL A 55 9.65 -2.69 3.61
CA VAL A 55 10.38 -2.48 4.85
C VAL A 55 9.44 -2.15 6.01
N ASN A 56 8.47 -1.27 5.77
CA ASN A 56 7.47 -0.95 6.79
C ASN A 56 6.60 -2.16 7.14
N LYS A 57 6.24 -2.99 6.17
CA LYS A 57 5.50 -4.23 6.42
C LYS A 57 6.27 -5.22 7.30
N ILE A 58 7.58 -5.37 7.07
CA ILE A 58 8.44 -6.24 7.91
C ILE A 58 8.56 -5.70 9.33
N ASN A 59 8.54 -4.38 9.49
CA ASN A 59 8.64 -3.71 10.78
C ASN A 59 7.30 -3.56 11.52
N GLU A 60 6.18 -3.94 10.90
CA GLU A 60 4.89 -3.99 11.58
C GLU A 60 4.89 -5.09 12.65
N TYR A 61 4.48 -4.73 13.84
CA TYR A 61 4.26 -5.68 14.91
C TYR A 61 2.99 -5.31 15.68
N LEU A 62 2.09 -6.26 15.82
CA LEU A 62 0.84 -6.11 16.54
C LEU A 62 0.66 -7.28 17.50
N THR A 63 0.36 -6.96 18.74
CA THR A 63 0.05 -7.96 19.77
C THR A 63 -1.40 -7.81 20.19
N VAL A 64 -2.13 -8.90 20.27
CA VAL A 64 -3.45 -8.91 20.89
C VAL A 64 -3.26 -9.10 22.40
N GLU A 65 -3.59 -8.08 23.17
CA GLU A 65 -3.44 -8.08 24.63
C GLU A 65 -4.60 -8.78 25.32
N ASN A 66 -5.82 -8.53 24.83
CA ASN A 66 -7.02 -9.07 25.43
C ASN A 66 -8.12 -9.28 24.39
N VAL A 67 -8.88 -10.34 24.57
CA VAL A 67 -10.12 -10.61 23.83
C VAL A 67 -11.20 -10.91 24.86
N TRP A 68 -12.19 -10.03 24.90
CA TRP A 68 -13.29 -10.17 25.84
C TRP A 68 -14.61 -10.36 25.09
N PHE A 69 -15.38 -11.34 25.53
CA PHE A 69 -16.71 -11.65 25.02
C PHE A 69 -17.74 -11.23 26.06
N GLY A 70 -18.74 -10.50 25.62
CA GLY A 70 -19.79 -9.98 26.54
C GLY A 70 -21.16 -10.03 25.92
N THR A 71 -22.16 -9.77 26.81
CA THR A 71 -23.56 -9.67 26.42
C THR A 71 -24.10 -8.32 26.85
N ASP A 72 -24.72 -7.60 25.93
CA ASP A 72 -25.39 -6.33 26.17
C ASP A 72 -26.90 -6.55 26.23
N GLY A 73 -27.46 -6.61 27.45
CA GLY A 73 -28.87 -6.85 27.68
C GLY A 73 -29.81 -5.73 27.21
N THR A 74 -29.26 -4.58 26.80
CA THR A 74 -30.06 -3.45 26.26
C THR A 74 -30.43 -3.63 24.80
N LYS A 75 -29.76 -4.57 24.07
CA LYS A 75 -30.00 -4.83 22.67
C LYS A 75 -31.04 -5.92 22.42
N PRO A 76 -31.68 -5.92 21.24
CA PRO A 76 -32.63 -6.96 20.86
C PRO A 76 -32.02 -8.37 20.89
N PRO A 77 -32.81 -9.42 21.15
CA PRO A 77 -32.34 -10.79 21.05
C PRO A 77 -31.67 -11.08 19.70
N GLY A 78 -30.50 -11.73 19.73
CA GLY A 78 -29.66 -12.00 18.54
C GLY A 78 -28.63 -10.91 18.21
N GLN A 79 -28.71 -9.73 18.85
CA GLN A 79 -27.74 -8.65 18.74
C GLN A 79 -27.01 -8.32 20.05
N GLN A 80 -27.24 -9.13 21.08
CA GLN A 80 -26.75 -8.87 22.43
C GLN A 80 -25.28 -9.24 22.61
N GLN A 81 -24.79 -10.25 21.87
CA GLN A 81 -23.42 -10.72 22.03
C GLN A 81 -22.44 -9.85 21.25
N PHE A 82 -21.31 -9.56 21.85
CA PHE A 82 -20.24 -8.78 21.24
C PHE A 82 -18.87 -9.32 21.64
N VAL A 83 -17.87 -8.96 20.85
CA VAL A 83 -16.45 -9.17 21.13
C VAL A 83 -15.77 -7.81 21.24
N ASN A 84 -14.86 -7.68 22.19
CA ASN A 84 -13.96 -6.55 22.34
C ASN A 84 -12.52 -7.09 22.23
N ILE A 85 -11.75 -6.57 21.29
CA ILE A 85 -10.38 -6.96 21.03
C ILE A 85 -9.47 -5.78 21.31
N THR A 86 -8.59 -5.93 22.30
CA THR A 86 -7.56 -4.94 22.61
C THR A 86 -6.27 -5.34 21.95
N MET A 87 -5.76 -4.43 21.14
CA MET A 87 -4.54 -4.61 20.33
C MET A 87 -3.52 -3.56 20.73
N ASN A 88 -2.27 -3.97 20.86
CA ASN A 88 -1.13 -3.11 21.13
C ASN A 88 -0.13 -3.14 19.97
N ASN A 89 0.35 -1.98 19.60
CA ASN A 89 1.41 -1.81 18.62
C ASN A 89 2.74 -1.50 19.32
N PRO A 90 3.57 -2.49 19.65
CA PRO A 90 4.86 -2.25 20.29
C PRO A 90 5.95 -1.75 19.33
N SER A 91 5.65 -1.65 18.04
CA SER A 91 6.59 -1.18 17.02
C SER A 91 6.82 0.34 17.08
N THR A 92 7.76 0.84 16.29
CA THR A 92 8.06 2.28 16.15
C THR A 92 7.28 2.92 15.00
N ILE A 93 6.56 2.14 14.21
CA ILE A 93 5.77 2.62 13.07
C ILE A 93 4.27 2.47 13.36
N GLY A 94 3.50 3.44 12.91
CA GLY A 94 2.03 3.34 12.93
C GLY A 94 1.53 2.29 11.94
N LEU A 95 0.50 1.56 12.33
CA LEU A 95 -0.22 0.64 11.46
C LEU A 95 -1.70 0.98 11.43
N ASN A 96 -2.38 0.49 10.41
CA ASN A 96 -3.81 0.70 10.25
C ASN A 96 -4.48 -0.65 10.02
N VAL A 97 -5.40 -1.03 10.89
CA VAL A 97 -6.17 -2.27 10.78
C VAL A 97 -7.30 -2.07 9.79
N THR A 98 -7.36 -2.91 8.78
CA THR A 98 -8.42 -2.88 7.75
C THR A 98 -9.48 -3.94 7.94
N GLN A 99 -9.10 -5.06 8.55
CA GLN A 99 -10.01 -6.19 8.71
C GLN A 99 -9.68 -7.01 9.96
N ILE A 100 -10.71 -7.43 10.65
CA ILE A 100 -10.66 -8.47 11.69
C ILE A 100 -11.56 -9.61 11.25
N GLN A 101 -10.99 -10.80 11.10
CA GLN A 101 -11.72 -12.01 10.76
C GLN A 101 -11.76 -12.94 11.96
N LEU A 102 -12.97 -13.38 12.32
CA LEU A 102 -13.22 -14.36 13.37
C LEU A 102 -13.66 -15.67 12.72
N LYS A 103 -12.88 -16.73 12.92
CA LYS A 103 -13.12 -18.02 12.30
C LYS A 103 -13.26 -19.11 13.37
N THR A 104 -14.37 -19.83 13.34
CA THR A 104 -14.61 -21.08 14.05
C THR A 104 -14.65 -22.25 13.08
N SER A 105 -14.88 -23.46 13.57
CA SER A 105 -15.12 -24.64 12.71
C SER A 105 -16.37 -24.49 11.82
N THR A 106 -17.36 -23.70 12.25
CA THR A 106 -18.68 -23.60 11.60
C THR A 106 -19.02 -22.20 11.08
N SER A 107 -18.27 -21.16 11.47
CA SER A 107 -18.56 -19.77 11.15
C SER A 107 -17.32 -19.02 10.75
N ASN A 108 -17.48 -18.07 9.83
CA ASN A 108 -16.43 -17.15 9.40
C ASN A 108 -17.05 -15.75 9.24
N ILE A 109 -16.69 -14.83 10.12
CA ILE A 109 -17.19 -13.46 10.12
C ILE A 109 -16.03 -12.50 9.88
N ASN A 110 -16.22 -11.59 8.95
CA ASN A 110 -15.28 -10.53 8.57
C ASN A 110 -15.83 -9.17 8.97
N GLN A 111 -15.15 -8.49 9.88
CA GLN A 111 -15.39 -7.10 10.19
C GLN A 111 -14.38 -6.22 9.47
N GLN A 112 -14.85 -5.36 8.59
CA GLN A 112 -14.01 -4.40 7.85
C GLN A 112 -14.03 -3.03 8.51
N PHE A 113 -12.91 -2.34 8.45
CA PHE A 113 -12.73 -0.98 8.96
C PHE A 113 -12.18 -0.09 7.86
N THR A 114 -12.72 1.11 7.71
CA THR A 114 -12.23 2.09 6.73
C THR A 114 -10.91 2.70 7.20
N ASN A 115 -10.81 2.98 8.50
CA ASN A 115 -9.63 3.57 9.11
C ASN A 115 -9.59 3.26 10.60
N GLN A 116 -8.73 2.35 11.01
CA GLN A 116 -8.52 2.00 12.41
C GLN A 116 -7.02 2.08 12.74
N PRO A 117 -6.51 3.30 12.96
CA PRO A 117 -5.08 3.50 13.19
C PRO A 117 -4.68 3.02 14.59
N VAL A 118 -3.55 2.34 14.65
CA VAL A 118 -2.86 1.98 15.89
C VAL A 118 -1.51 2.68 15.91
N LEU A 119 -1.40 3.74 16.70
CA LEU A 119 -0.19 4.53 16.81
C LEU A 119 0.97 3.71 17.40
N PRO A 120 2.22 4.10 17.13
CA PRO A 120 3.38 3.48 17.74
C PRO A 120 3.29 3.50 19.28
N LYS A 121 3.64 2.38 19.91
CA LYS A 121 3.63 2.24 21.37
C LYS A 121 2.28 2.47 22.06
N ASN A 122 1.20 2.36 21.31
CA ASN A 122 -0.17 2.56 21.80
C ASN A 122 -1.03 1.31 21.62
N SER A 123 -2.05 1.21 22.49
CA SER A 123 -3.09 0.19 22.39
C SER A 123 -4.42 0.81 21.96
N ILE A 124 -5.21 0.04 21.23
CA ILE A 124 -6.58 0.35 20.89
C ILE A 124 -7.49 -0.83 21.21
N SER A 125 -8.76 -0.53 21.53
CA SER A 125 -9.80 -1.54 21.68
C SER A 125 -10.85 -1.35 20.61
N VAL A 126 -11.23 -2.44 19.96
CA VAL A 126 -12.26 -2.48 18.93
C VAL A 126 -13.36 -3.41 19.38
N GLN A 127 -14.58 -2.90 19.43
CA GLN A 127 -15.77 -3.67 19.79
C GLN A 127 -16.74 -3.78 18.62
N PHE A 128 -17.23 -4.97 18.37
CA PHE A 128 -18.26 -5.20 17.37
C PHE A 128 -19.17 -6.38 17.75
N GLN A 129 -20.33 -6.41 17.13
CA GLN A 129 -21.30 -7.46 17.36
C GLN A 129 -20.78 -8.79 16.82
N TYR A 130 -20.85 -9.82 17.65
CA TYR A 130 -20.42 -11.17 17.28
C TYR A 130 -21.17 -12.20 18.11
N ALA A 131 -21.95 -13.06 17.43
CA ALA A 131 -22.61 -14.19 18.08
C ALA A 131 -21.61 -15.33 18.29
N TYR A 132 -21.35 -15.68 19.53
CA TYR A 132 -20.41 -16.71 19.90
C TYR A 132 -21.06 -17.86 20.67
N THR A 133 -20.45 -19.02 20.64
CA THR A 133 -20.80 -20.17 21.47
C THR A 133 -19.73 -20.33 22.55
N SER A 134 -20.16 -20.45 23.82
CA SER A 134 -19.25 -20.69 24.94
C SER A 134 -18.41 -21.95 24.72
N LYS A 135 -17.13 -21.92 25.10
CA LYS A 135 -16.15 -23.02 25.00
C LYS A 135 -15.80 -23.46 23.58
N VAL A 136 -16.19 -22.70 22.55
CA VAL A 136 -15.76 -22.94 21.17
C VAL A 136 -14.57 -22.02 20.84
N PRO A 137 -13.40 -22.57 20.50
CA PRO A 137 -12.22 -21.74 20.17
C PRO A 137 -12.44 -20.95 18.89
N ILE A 138 -12.02 -19.67 18.93
CA ILE A 138 -12.17 -18.73 17.84
C ILE A 138 -10.78 -18.31 17.41
N ASN A 139 -10.42 -18.54 16.15
CA ASN A 139 -9.20 -18.01 15.53
C ASN A 139 -9.48 -16.58 15.03
N ILE A 140 -8.63 -15.66 15.41
CA ILE A 140 -8.73 -14.24 15.10
C ILE A 140 -7.58 -13.88 14.16
N TYR A 141 -7.90 -13.31 13.00
CA TYR A 141 -6.95 -12.83 12.02
C TYR A 141 -7.13 -11.32 11.88
N ILE A 142 -6.06 -10.57 12.08
CA ILE A 142 -6.06 -9.10 11.99
C ILE A 142 -5.19 -8.71 10.80
N THR A 143 -5.79 -8.05 9.83
CA THR A 143 -5.11 -7.62 8.59
C THR A 143 -4.90 -6.12 8.61
N THR A 144 -3.70 -5.68 8.23
CA THR A 144 -3.35 -4.26 8.12
C THR A 144 -3.44 -3.77 6.67
N THR A 145 -3.41 -2.46 6.48
CA THR A 145 -3.38 -1.81 5.16
C THR A 145 -2.19 -2.27 4.29
N ARG A 146 -1.05 -2.63 4.91
CA ARG A 146 0.14 -3.14 4.19
C ARG A 146 0.07 -4.64 3.91
N GLY A 147 -1.03 -5.30 4.32
CA GLY A 147 -1.24 -6.74 4.10
C GLY A 147 -0.48 -7.64 5.08
N SER A 148 -0.06 -7.13 6.24
CA SER A 148 0.40 -7.99 7.34
C SER A 148 -0.80 -8.66 7.99
N ILE A 149 -0.65 -9.92 8.39
CA ILE A 149 -1.70 -10.69 9.07
C ILE A 149 -1.16 -11.17 10.42
N PHE A 150 -1.84 -10.77 11.48
CA PHE A 150 -1.56 -11.20 12.85
C PHE A 150 -2.64 -12.17 13.29
N THR A 151 -2.25 -13.25 13.96
CA THR A 151 -3.17 -14.31 14.36
C THR A 151 -3.13 -14.54 15.86
N THR A 152 -4.29 -14.76 16.45
CA THR A 152 -4.44 -15.18 17.83
C THR A 152 -5.64 -16.11 17.97
N GLN A 153 -5.76 -16.79 19.12
CA GLN A 153 -6.92 -17.63 19.43
C GLN A 153 -7.52 -17.19 20.77
N ALA A 154 -8.82 -17.15 20.82
CA ALA A 154 -9.56 -16.84 22.04
C ALA A 154 -10.62 -17.92 22.33
N LEU A 155 -10.91 -18.12 23.61
CA LEU A 155 -11.92 -19.05 24.08
C LEU A 155 -12.99 -18.28 24.89
N PRO A 156 -14.22 -18.13 24.37
CA PRO A 156 -15.32 -17.57 25.13
C PRO A 156 -15.65 -18.44 26.34
N GLN A 157 -15.86 -17.82 27.49
CA GLN A 157 -16.25 -18.51 28.73
C GLN A 157 -17.74 -18.75 28.79
#